data_94ba1a25f867eb34a97deb959ea6153d
#
_entry.id   94ba1a25f867eb34a97deb959ea6153d
#
_cell.length_a   1.000
_cell.length_b   1.000
_cell.length_c   1.000
_cell.angle_alpha   90.00
_cell.angle_beta   90.00
_cell.angle_gamma   90.00
#
_symmetry.space_group_name_H-M   'P 1'
#
loop_
_entity.id
_entity.type
_entity.pdbx_description
1 polymer ?
#
loop_
_entity_poly.entity_id
_entity_poly.type
_entity_poly.pdbx_seq_one_letter_code
_entity_poly.pdbx_strand_id
1 'polypeptide(L)'
;MRAAVAIFPGSNCDRDMIVALKKITGKSPLKLWHKDTEAPNLDLIVIPGGFSFGDYLRCGALAARSPIIKNIKNHISRGGALLGVCNGFQILIEANILPGSLVRNRKLLFTCRETTLEVQNSLQSPFLSSFNTGDCLNIPVAHNEGNYIANTELLKELEDNGRIAFKYKQNSEIETDYNPNGSLHDIAGILSKNGRVLGMMPHPERSINSLHGGTDGLKFLTKSIEEIVG
;
A
#
# COMPACT_ATOMS: atom_id res chain seq x y z
N MET A 1 13.39 -15.61 0.46
CA MET A 1 12.00 -15.10 0.27
C MET A 1 11.50 -15.35 -1.15
N ARG A 2 10.25 -15.77 -1.28
CA ARG A 2 9.53 -15.92 -2.56
C ARG A 2 8.49 -14.80 -2.65
N ALA A 3 8.78 -13.77 -3.43
CA ALA A 3 7.88 -12.64 -3.64
C ALA A 3 7.29 -12.66 -5.05
N ALA A 4 6.10 -12.08 -5.18
CA ALA A 4 5.47 -11.83 -6.47
C ALA A 4 4.88 -10.44 -6.57
N VAL A 5 4.78 -9.93 -7.80
CA VAL A 5 4.07 -8.69 -8.13
C VAL A 5 2.89 -9.06 -9.02
N ALA A 6 1.68 -8.69 -8.60
CA ALA A 6 0.47 -8.87 -9.38
C ALA A 6 0.36 -7.76 -10.43
N ILE A 7 0.18 -8.13 -11.69
CA ILE A 7 0.17 -7.22 -12.83
C ILE A 7 -1.21 -7.22 -13.47
N PHE A 8 -1.79 -6.03 -13.60
CA PHE A 8 -3.04 -5.78 -14.29
C PHE A 8 -2.79 -4.93 -15.55
N PRO A 9 -3.66 -4.98 -16.55
CA PRO A 9 -3.61 -4.01 -17.64
C PRO A 9 -3.60 -2.58 -17.11
N GLY A 10 -2.58 -1.79 -17.45
CA GLY A 10 -2.42 -0.42 -16.94
C GLY A 10 -1.70 -0.27 -15.58
N SER A 11 -1.22 -1.35 -14.96
CA SER A 11 -0.29 -1.28 -13.82
C SER A 11 1.07 -0.75 -14.29
N ASN A 12 1.32 0.53 -14.16
CA ASN A 12 2.56 1.16 -14.65
C ASN A 12 3.65 1.31 -13.58
N CYS A 13 3.36 1.03 -12.31
CA CYS A 13 4.35 1.01 -11.21
C CYS A 13 4.86 -0.42 -10.90
N ASP A 14 4.46 -1.42 -11.68
CA ASP A 14 4.90 -2.80 -11.52
C ASP A 14 6.41 -2.94 -11.71
N ARG A 15 6.99 -2.23 -12.70
CA ARG A 15 8.43 -2.22 -12.95
C ARG A 15 9.22 -1.63 -11.78
N ASP A 16 8.76 -0.52 -11.21
CA ASP A 16 9.42 0.14 -10.08
C ASP A 16 9.43 -0.79 -8.86
N MET A 17 8.29 -1.43 -8.58
CA MET A 17 8.18 -2.40 -7.50
C MET A 17 9.06 -3.63 -7.73
N ILE A 18 9.14 -4.16 -8.96
CA ILE A 18 10.03 -5.28 -9.30
C ILE A 18 11.49 -4.90 -9.07
N VAL A 19 11.90 -3.68 -9.44
CA VAL A 19 13.25 -3.17 -9.22
C VAL A 19 13.54 -3.04 -7.73
N ALA A 20 12.61 -2.49 -6.95
CA ALA A 20 12.74 -2.35 -5.50
C ALA A 20 12.93 -3.72 -4.83
N LEU A 21 12.05 -4.67 -5.10
CA LEU A 21 12.11 -6.02 -4.53
C LEU A 21 13.40 -6.75 -4.93
N LYS A 22 13.81 -6.65 -6.21
CA LYS A 22 15.06 -7.24 -6.67
C LYS A 22 16.28 -6.63 -5.97
N LYS A 23 16.30 -5.31 -5.76
CA LYS A 23 17.39 -4.62 -5.06
C LYS A 23 17.53 -5.11 -3.62
N ILE A 24 16.40 -5.35 -2.93
CA ILE A 24 16.39 -5.78 -1.53
C ILE A 24 16.72 -7.27 -1.39
N THR A 25 16.11 -8.12 -2.21
CA THR A 25 16.19 -9.59 -2.04
C THR A 25 17.29 -10.24 -2.86
N GLY A 26 17.91 -9.51 -3.79
CA GLY A 26 18.86 -10.05 -4.77
C GLY A 26 18.21 -10.93 -5.85
N LYS A 27 16.90 -11.17 -5.80
CA LYS A 27 16.16 -12.03 -6.72
C LYS A 27 15.00 -11.28 -7.35
N SER A 28 14.74 -11.52 -8.63
CA SER A 28 13.55 -10.97 -9.29
C SER A 28 12.29 -11.63 -8.72
N PRO A 29 11.27 -10.86 -8.32
CA PRO A 29 9.99 -11.43 -7.92
C PRO A 29 9.30 -12.10 -9.10
N LEU A 30 8.40 -13.03 -8.81
CA LEU A 30 7.51 -13.61 -9.81
C LEU A 30 6.53 -12.53 -10.31
N LYS A 31 6.14 -12.65 -11.56
CA LYS A 31 5.08 -11.83 -12.15
C LYS A 31 3.81 -12.66 -12.20
N LEU A 32 2.76 -12.21 -11.53
CA LEU A 32 1.45 -12.84 -11.57
C LEU A 32 0.54 -11.99 -12.45
N TRP A 33 0.11 -12.55 -13.57
CA TRP A 33 -0.81 -11.86 -14.46
C TRP A 33 -2.25 -11.93 -13.92
N HIS A 34 -3.02 -10.89 -14.12
CA HIS A 34 -4.38 -10.78 -13.57
C HIS A 34 -5.32 -11.94 -13.96
N LYS A 35 -5.02 -12.67 -15.04
CA LYS A 35 -5.77 -13.84 -15.49
C LYS A 35 -5.28 -15.16 -14.90
N ASP A 36 -4.16 -15.16 -14.19
CA ASP A 36 -3.62 -16.39 -13.61
C ASP A 36 -4.61 -16.94 -12.57
N THR A 37 -4.92 -18.21 -12.70
CA THR A 37 -5.84 -18.94 -11.81
C THR A 37 -5.09 -19.72 -10.73
N GLU A 38 -3.77 -19.81 -10.83
CA GLU A 38 -2.90 -20.48 -9.89
C GLU A 38 -1.72 -19.60 -9.52
N ALA A 39 -1.30 -19.69 -8.27
CA ALA A 39 -0.07 -19.04 -7.78
C ALA A 39 0.68 -20.05 -6.89
N PRO A 40 2.01 -20.10 -6.97
CA PRO A 40 2.83 -20.93 -6.08
C PRO A 40 2.72 -20.44 -4.64
N ASN A 41 3.29 -21.22 -3.70
CA ASN A 41 3.44 -20.73 -2.34
C ASN A 41 4.44 -19.56 -2.31
N LEU A 42 4.00 -18.45 -1.76
CA LEU A 42 4.72 -17.18 -1.68
C LEU A 42 4.72 -16.68 -0.24
N ASP A 43 5.75 -15.92 0.12
CA ASP A 43 5.83 -15.23 1.40
C ASP A 43 5.14 -13.86 1.30
N LEU A 44 5.34 -13.16 0.18
CA LEU A 44 4.80 -11.82 -0.09
C LEU A 44 4.21 -11.73 -1.50
N ILE A 45 3.01 -11.18 -1.59
CA ILE A 45 2.45 -10.66 -2.85
C ILE A 45 2.39 -9.13 -2.73
N VAL A 46 2.76 -8.41 -3.80
CA VAL A 46 2.57 -6.97 -3.90
C VAL A 46 1.63 -6.67 -5.06
N ILE A 47 0.60 -5.86 -4.79
CA ILE A 47 -0.23 -5.23 -5.82
C ILE A 47 0.29 -3.80 -5.98
N PRO A 48 0.96 -3.48 -7.09
CA PRO A 48 1.59 -2.19 -7.29
C PRO A 48 0.58 -1.09 -7.63
N GLY A 49 1.07 0.15 -7.66
CA GLY A 49 0.34 1.28 -8.18
C GLY A 49 0.16 1.25 -9.69
N GLY A 50 -0.60 2.20 -10.19
CA GLY A 50 -0.90 2.38 -11.61
C GLY A 50 -2.33 2.81 -11.84
N PHE A 51 -2.83 2.51 -13.04
CA PHE A 51 -4.18 2.81 -13.49
C PHE A 51 -4.81 1.53 -14.05
N SER A 52 -5.05 0.54 -13.18
CA SER A 52 -5.54 -0.78 -13.61
C SER A 52 -6.83 -0.67 -14.42
N PHE A 53 -6.83 -1.25 -15.63
CA PHE A 53 -7.90 -1.15 -16.62
C PHE A 53 -8.29 0.29 -16.98
N GLY A 54 -7.34 1.26 -16.84
CA GLY A 54 -7.58 2.68 -17.13
C GLY A 54 -8.48 3.39 -16.12
N ASP A 55 -8.66 2.83 -14.90
CA ASP A 55 -9.51 3.34 -13.83
C ASP A 55 -10.98 3.57 -14.25
N TYR A 56 -11.45 2.84 -15.28
CA TYR A 56 -12.85 2.90 -15.70
C TYR A 56 -13.77 2.45 -14.56
N LEU A 57 -14.90 3.10 -14.42
CA LEU A 57 -15.91 3.02 -13.34
C LEU A 57 -15.36 3.66 -12.05
N ARG A 58 -14.53 2.98 -11.33
CA ARG A 58 -13.84 3.37 -10.10
C ARG A 58 -12.46 2.74 -10.08
N CYS A 59 -11.47 3.45 -9.54
CA CYS A 59 -10.11 2.93 -9.44
C CYS A 59 -10.09 1.56 -8.72
N GLY A 60 -9.50 0.57 -9.36
CA GLY A 60 -9.41 -0.79 -8.83
C GLY A 60 -10.64 -1.68 -9.03
N ALA A 61 -11.82 -1.15 -9.38
CA ALA A 61 -13.07 -1.92 -9.43
C ALA A 61 -13.06 -3.09 -10.43
N LEU A 62 -12.49 -2.88 -11.63
CA LEU A 62 -12.36 -3.95 -12.63
C LEU A 62 -11.28 -4.96 -12.22
N ALA A 63 -10.16 -4.49 -11.67
CA ALA A 63 -9.08 -5.34 -11.20
C ALA A 63 -9.53 -6.26 -10.05
N ALA A 64 -10.37 -5.77 -9.14
CA ALA A 64 -10.94 -6.54 -8.03
C ALA A 64 -11.78 -7.77 -8.48
N ARG A 65 -12.19 -7.80 -9.74
CA ARG A 65 -12.93 -8.93 -10.35
C ARG A 65 -12.04 -9.89 -11.14
N SER A 66 -10.75 -9.63 -11.23
CA SER A 66 -9.82 -10.48 -11.98
C SER A 66 -9.62 -11.84 -11.30
N PRO A 67 -9.38 -12.92 -12.07
CA PRO A 67 -9.16 -14.27 -11.54
C PRO A 67 -8.10 -14.36 -10.45
N ILE A 68 -7.01 -13.60 -10.56
CA ILE A 68 -5.90 -13.58 -9.58
C ILE A 68 -6.34 -13.20 -8.17
N ILE A 69 -7.44 -12.45 -8.00
CA ILE A 69 -7.94 -12.02 -6.69
C ILE A 69 -8.32 -13.23 -5.82
N LYS A 70 -8.84 -14.30 -6.42
CA LYS A 70 -9.10 -15.55 -5.70
C LYS A 70 -7.82 -16.14 -5.12
N ASN A 71 -6.74 -16.15 -5.90
CA ASN A 71 -5.43 -16.64 -5.44
C ASN A 71 -4.84 -15.74 -4.35
N ILE A 72 -4.99 -14.44 -4.47
CA ILE A 72 -4.58 -13.48 -3.45
C ILE A 72 -5.34 -13.73 -2.13
N LYS A 73 -6.67 -13.93 -2.19
CA LYS A 73 -7.46 -14.28 -1.00
C LYS A 73 -7.02 -15.61 -0.37
N ASN A 74 -6.72 -16.62 -1.19
CA ASN A 74 -6.17 -17.90 -0.72
C ASN A 74 -4.78 -17.75 -0.09
N HIS A 75 -3.93 -16.86 -0.64
CA HIS A 75 -2.63 -16.54 -0.06
C HIS A 75 -2.77 -15.92 1.33
N ILE A 76 -3.66 -14.94 1.49
CA ILE A 76 -3.95 -14.29 2.78
C ILE A 76 -4.49 -15.31 3.79
N SER A 77 -5.42 -16.18 3.38
CA SER A 77 -6.03 -17.16 4.29
C SER A 77 -5.03 -18.19 4.82
N ARG A 78 -3.92 -18.42 4.11
CA ARG A 78 -2.80 -19.25 4.55
C ARG A 78 -1.75 -18.49 5.36
N GLY A 79 -2.02 -17.22 5.71
CA GLY A 79 -1.10 -16.37 6.49
C GLY A 79 -0.03 -15.67 5.65
N GLY A 80 -0.10 -15.66 4.34
CA GLY A 80 0.82 -14.93 3.47
C GLY A 80 0.68 -13.41 3.64
N ALA A 81 1.79 -12.68 3.43
CA ALA A 81 1.79 -11.22 3.50
C ALA A 81 1.35 -10.59 2.17
N LEU A 82 0.59 -9.49 2.24
CA LEU A 82 0.10 -8.75 1.07
C LEU A 82 0.30 -7.24 1.26
N LEU A 83 0.95 -6.61 0.29
CA LEU A 83 1.11 -5.16 0.22
C LEU A 83 0.35 -4.61 -0.99
N GLY A 84 -0.57 -3.66 -0.78
CA GLY A 84 -1.23 -2.90 -1.83
C GLY A 84 -0.78 -1.44 -1.81
N VAL A 85 -0.20 -0.96 -2.91
CA VAL A 85 0.33 0.41 -3.03
C VAL A 85 -0.52 1.21 -3.99
N CYS A 86 -1.02 2.37 -3.58
CA CYS A 86 -1.81 3.31 -4.38
C CYS A 86 -3.00 2.60 -5.08
N ASN A 87 -2.95 2.36 -6.38
CA ASN A 87 -3.96 1.58 -7.09
C ASN A 87 -4.11 0.16 -6.52
N GLY A 88 -3.03 -0.45 -6.01
CA GLY A 88 -3.09 -1.72 -5.27
C GLY A 88 -3.96 -1.62 -4.01
N PHE A 89 -3.87 -0.53 -3.26
CA PHE A 89 -4.72 -0.31 -2.09
C PHE A 89 -6.19 -0.13 -2.50
N GLN A 90 -6.46 0.61 -3.59
CA GLN A 90 -7.81 0.73 -4.16
C GLN A 90 -8.39 -0.65 -4.53
N ILE A 91 -7.59 -1.51 -5.15
CA ILE A 91 -7.98 -2.90 -5.49
C ILE A 91 -8.29 -3.70 -4.22
N LEU A 92 -7.51 -3.57 -3.15
CA LEU A 92 -7.76 -4.27 -1.88
C LEU A 92 -9.10 -3.88 -1.26
N ILE A 93 -9.47 -2.60 -1.33
CA ILE A 93 -10.76 -2.11 -0.85
C ILE A 93 -11.91 -2.62 -1.75
N GLU A 94 -11.79 -2.47 -3.06
CA GLU A 94 -12.81 -2.93 -4.02
C GLU A 94 -13.03 -4.46 -3.98
N ALA A 95 -11.99 -5.23 -3.63
CA ALA A 95 -12.06 -6.68 -3.44
C ALA A 95 -12.59 -7.10 -2.05
N ASN A 96 -12.96 -6.14 -1.18
CA ASN A 96 -13.33 -6.36 0.22
C ASN A 96 -12.27 -7.15 1.01
N ILE A 97 -10.99 -6.87 0.77
CA ILE A 97 -9.86 -7.40 1.55
C ILE A 97 -9.52 -6.43 2.68
N LEU A 98 -9.60 -5.13 2.43
CA LEU A 98 -9.51 -4.07 3.43
C LEU A 98 -10.82 -3.27 3.46
N PRO A 99 -11.20 -2.71 4.61
CA PRO A 99 -12.45 -1.97 4.76
C PRO A 99 -12.32 -0.49 4.35
N GLY A 100 -13.45 0.21 4.23
CA GLY A 100 -13.52 1.64 3.90
C GLY A 100 -13.71 1.90 2.42
N SER A 101 -13.41 3.10 1.98
CA SER A 101 -13.47 3.52 0.57
C SER A 101 -12.38 4.53 0.26
N LEU A 102 -11.87 4.50 -0.97
CA LEU A 102 -10.98 5.52 -1.52
C LEU A 102 -11.75 6.31 -2.59
N VAL A 103 -11.81 7.62 -2.41
CA VAL A 103 -12.55 8.52 -3.30
C VAL A 103 -11.61 9.62 -3.82
N ARG A 104 -12.15 10.47 -4.69
CA ARG A 104 -11.39 11.59 -5.26
C ARG A 104 -10.80 12.48 -4.17
N ASN A 105 -9.58 12.94 -4.42
CA ASN A 105 -8.90 13.93 -3.58
C ASN A 105 -9.81 15.13 -3.34
N ARG A 106 -9.79 15.69 -2.14
CA ARG A 106 -10.65 16.81 -1.74
C ARG A 106 -10.60 18.01 -2.71
N LYS A 107 -9.42 18.28 -3.29
CA LYS A 107 -9.24 19.38 -4.25
C LYS A 107 -9.61 19.00 -5.69
N LEU A 108 -10.03 17.76 -5.96
CA LEU A 108 -10.35 17.20 -7.28
C LEU A 108 -9.17 17.29 -8.29
N LEU A 109 -7.95 17.37 -7.79
CA LEU A 109 -6.72 17.45 -8.58
C LEU A 109 -5.85 16.23 -8.34
N PHE A 110 -5.11 15.84 -9.39
CA PHE A 110 -4.04 14.86 -9.27
C PHE A 110 -2.94 15.44 -8.38
N THR A 111 -2.56 14.71 -7.35
CA THR A 111 -1.51 15.11 -6.41
C THR A 111 -0.28 14.25 -6.63
N CYS A 112 0.86 14.89 -6.92
CA CYS A 112 2.16 14.23 -7.06
C CYS A 112 3.19 15.03 -6.28
N ARG A 113 3.55 14.57 -5.08
CA ARG A 113 4.50 15.25 -4.20
C ARG A 113 5.05 14.33 -3.13
N GLU A 114 6.15 14.73 -2.48
CA GLU A 114 6.62 14.14 -1.23
C GLU A 114 5.59 14.34 -0.12
N THR A 115 5.48 13.35 0.76
CA THR A 115 4.66 13.43 1.98
C THR A 115 5.41 12.80 3.14
N THR A 116 5.22 13.34 4.33
CA THR A 116 5.71 12.73 5.56
C THR A 116 4.64 11.84 6.15
N LEU A 117 5.02 10.59 6.41
CA LEU A 117 4.19 9.58 7.05
C LEU A 117 4.65 9.38 8.49
N GLU A 118 3.72 9.38 9.41
CA GLU A 118 3.97 8.95 10.78
C GLU A 118 3.51 7.50 10.95
N VAL A 119 4.41 6.65 11.45
CA VAL A 119 4.13 5.25 11.75
C VAL A 119 3.22 5.14 12.97
N GLN A 120 2.16 4.35 12.85
CA GLN A 120 1.22 4.04 13.93
C GLN A 120 1.35 2.56 14.31
N ASN A 121 2.47 2.17 14.94
CA ASN A 121 2.76 0.76 15.26
C ASN A 121 2.01 0.29 16.51
N SER A 122 0.69 0.20 16.44
CA SER A 122 -0.16 -0.25 17.54
C SER A 122 -0.61 -1.71 17.39
N LEU A 123 -0.72 -2.23 16.16
CA LEU A 123 -0.99 -3.64 15.88
C LEU A 123 0.33 -4.34 15.49
N GLN A 124 0.59 -5.51 16.08
CA GLN A 124 1.72 -6.32 15.67
C GLN A 124 1.58 -6.73 14.20
N SER A 125 2.46 -6.19 13.36
CA SER A 125 2.45 -6.39 11.91
C SER A 125 3.88 -6.52 11.39
N PRO A 126 4.17 -7.49 10.50
CA PRO A 126 5.51 -7.61 9.91
C PRO A 126 5.90 -6.40 9.06
N PHE A 127 4.94 -5.57 8.66
CA PHE A 127 5.23 -4.33 7.94
C PHE A 127 5.76 -3.21 8.84
N LEU A 128 5.45 -3.25 10.15
CA LEU A 128 5.73 -2.16 11.08
C LEU A 128 6.59 -2.56 12.28
N SER A 129 6.79 -3.85 12.54
CA SER A 129 7.43 -4.35 13.77
C SER A 129 8.84 -3.78 14.02
N SER A 130 9.56 -3.46 12.96
CA SER A 130 10.88 -2.81 13.04
C SER A 130 10.84 -1.28 13.14
N PHE A 131 9.69 -0.68 13.37
CA PHE A 131 9.49 0.77 13.55
C PHE A 131 8.83 1.07 14.89
N ASN A 132 9.12 2.23 15.44
CA ASN A 132 8.42 2.74 16.61
C ASN A 132 7.23 3.62 16.19
N THR A 133 6.20 3.67 17.03
CA THR A 133 5.13 4.67 16.87
C THR A 133 5.75 6.07 16.92
N GLY A 134 5.39 6.91 15.95
CA GLY A 134 5.92 8.26 15.80
C GLY A 134 7.14 8.37 14.89
N ASP A 135 7.78 7.25 14.47
CA ASP A 135 8.79 7.28 13.41
C ASP A 135 8.22 7.91 12.14
N CYS A 136 9.04 8.74 11.47
CA CYS A 136 8.64 9.42 10.25
C CYS A 136 9.35 8.85 9.03
N LEU A 137 8.61 8.76 7.91
CA LEU A 137 9.10 8.32 6.62
C LEU A 137 8.66 9.33 5.54
N ASN A 138 9.58 9.79 4.70
CA ASN A 138 9.28 10.65 3.56
C ASN A 138 9.10 9.77 2.32
N ILE A 139 7.85 9.65 1.88
CA ILE A 139 7.45 8.77 0.77
C ILE A 139 6.49 9.54 -0.14
N PRO A 140 6.74 9.56 -1.48
CA PRO A 140 5.91 10.31 -2.41
C PRO A 140 4.53 9.70 -2.61
N VAL A 141 3.56 10.55 -2.93
CA VAL A 141 2.23 10.18 -3.44
C VAL A 141 2.08 10.59 -4.90
N ALA A 142 1.26 9.85 -5.67
CA ALA A 142 0.91 10.19 -7.05
C ALA A 142 -0.47 9.59 -7.38
N HIS A 143 -1.54 10.34 -7.13
CA HIS A 143 -2.92 9.84 -7.28
C HIS A 143 -3.95 10.95 -7.46
N ASN A 144 -5.10 10.59 -8.04
CA ASN A 144 -6.29 11.42 -8.13
C ASN A 144 -7.38 10.99 -7.11
N GLU A 145 -7.37 9.72 -6.70
CA GLU A 145 -8.33 9.11 -5.78
C GLU A 145 -7.59 8.42 -4.62
N GLY A 146 -7.18 9.22 -3.64
CA GLY A 146 -6.45 8.74 -2.45
C GLY A 146 -7.12 9.10 -1.14
N ASN A 147 -8.26 9.78 -1.18
CA ASN A 147 -9.00 10.24 -0.01
C ASN A 147 -9.72 9.06 0.65
N TYR A 148 -9.16 8.57 1.77
CA TYR A 148 -9.77 7.49 2.54
C TYR A 148 -10.97 7.99 3.35
N ILE A 149 -12.11 7.34 3.17
CA ILE A 149 -13.34 7.61 3.91
C ILE A 149 -13.91 6.33 4.51
N ALA A 150 -14.53 6.47 5.69
CA ALA A 150 -15.22 5.42 6.39
C ALA A 150 -16.30 6.04 7.30
N ASN A 151 -17.27 5.23 7.74
CA ASN A 151 -18.20 5.67 8.77
C ASN A 151 -17.53 5.73 10.15
N THR A 152 -18.17 6.40 11.11
CA THR A 152 -17.63 6.62 12.46
C THR A 152 -17.31 5.32 13.19
N GLU A 153 -18.14 4.28 13.01
CA GLU A 153 -17.95 2.97 13.66
C GLU A 153 -16.68 2.28 13.13
N LEU A 154 -16.46 2.33 11.82
CA LEU A 154 -15.28 1.73 11.21
C LEU A 154 -14.00 2.52 11.56
N LEU A 155 -14.05 3.87 11.58
CA LEU A 155 -12.92 4.69 11.99
C LEU A 155 -12.51 4.35 13.42
N LYS A 156 -13.49 4.27 14.32
CA LYS A 156 -13.27 3.88 15.72
C LYS A 156 -12.70 2.45 15.81
N GLU A 157 -13.22 1.51 15.04
CA GLU A 157 -12.72 0.11 15.01
C GLU A 157 -11.25 0.06 14.55
N LEU A 158 -10.87 0.84 13.53
CA LEU A 158 -9.50 0.91 13.05
C LEU A 158 -8.56 1.50 14.10
N GLU A 159 -8.97 2.53 14.81
CA GLU A 159 -8.20 3.17 15.89
C GLU A 159 -8.06 2.26 17.11
N ASP A 160 -9.19 1.75 17.65
CA ASP A 160 -9.22 0.92 18.86
C ASP A 160 -8.42 -0.38 18.70
N ASN A 161 -8.36 -0.93 17.48
CA ASN A 161 -7.60 -2.14 17.18
C ASN A 161 -6.20 -1.88 16.57
N GLY A 162 -5.73 -0.63 16.56
CA GLY A 162 -4.40 -0.26 16.06
C GLY A 162 -4.17 -0.56 14.58
N ARG A 163 -5.23 -0.56 13.77
CA ARG A 163 -5.17 -0.93 12.36
C ARG A 163 -4.82 0.20 11.41
N ILE A 164 -4.64 1.41 11.91
CA ILE A 164 -4.06 2.51 11.14
C ILE A 164 -2.55 2.29 11.13
N ALA A 165 -1.98 2.08 9.94
CA ALA A 165 -0.55 1.84 9.77
C ALA A 165 0.24 3.14 9.68
N PHE A 166 -0.26 4.08 8.89
CA PHE A 166 0.37 5.36 8.63
C PHE A 166 -0.64 6.49 8.63
N LYS A 167 -0.22 7.64 9.17
CA LYS A 167 -0.93 8.92 9.02
C LYS A 167 -0.04 9.91 8.27
N TYR A 168 -0.65 10.78 7.46
CA TYR A 168 0.04 11.96 6.94
C TYR A 168 0.36 12.89 8.09
N LYS A 169 1.59 13.38 8.15
CA LYS A 169 2.08 14.25 9.22
C LYS A 169 2.55 15.59 8.68
N GLN A 170 2.22 16.64 9.39
CA GLN A 170 2.75 17.96 9.16
C GLN A 170 4.24 18.00 9.52
N ASN A 171 5.06 18.46 8.58
CA ASN A 171 6.53 18.50 8.74
C ASN A 171 7.03 19.81 9.34
N SER A 172 6.25 20.90 9.20
CA SER A 172 6.56 22.21 9.76
C SER A 172 5.29 22.98 10.05
N GLU A 173 5.36 23.98 10.97
CA GLU A 173 4.23 24.85 11.27
C GLU A 173 3.71 25.65 10.06
N ILE A 174 4.53 25.80 9.02
CA ILE A 174 4.20 26.54 7.79
C ILE A 174 3.42 25.66 6.80
N GLU A 175 3.53 24.33 6.90
CA GLU A 175 2.86 23.40 5.99
C GLU A 175 1.38 23.18 6.40
N THR A 176 0.49 24.01 5.88
CA THR A 176 -0.95 23.92 6.15
C THR A 176 -1.67 22.84 5.34
N ASP A 177 -1.02 22.22 4.35
CA ASP A 177 -1.59 21.26 3.40
C ASP A 177 -0.84 19.91 3.40
N TYR A 178 -0.48 19.42 4.60
CA TYR A 178 0.28 18.17 4.77
C TYR A 178 -0.50 16.92 4.35
N ASN A 179 -1.83 16.90 4.50
CA ASN A 179 -2.70 15.82 4.06
C ASN A 179 -3.03 16.01 2.57
N PRO A 180 -2.44 15.23 1.64
CA PRO A 180 -2.45 15.50 0.21
C PRO A 180 -3.81 15.29 -0.46
N ASN A 181 -4.70 14.56 0.19
CA ASN A 181 -5.94 14.08 -0.44
C ASN A 181 -7.20 14.32 0.38
N GLY A 182 -7.08 14.68 1.65
CA GLY A 182 -8.21 14.93 2.54
C GLY A 182 -8.73 13.68 3.24
N SER A 183 -7.93 12.61 3.32
CA SER A 183 -8.26 11.39 4.06
C SER A 183 -8.70 11.70 5.48
N LEU A 184 -9.76 11.03 5.93
CA LEU A 184 -10.23 11.14 7.31
C LEU A 184 -9.13 10.69 8.28
N HIS A 185 -9.01 11.40 9.41
CA HIS A 185 -8.02 11.17 10.47
C HIS A 185 -6.57 11.09 9.93
N ASP A 186 -6.30 11.75 8.78
CA ASP A 186 -5.02 11.76 8.07
C ASP A 186 -4.53 10.37 7.66
N ILE A 187 -5.42 9.39 7.51
CA ILE A 187 -5.07 8.00 7.20
C ILE A 187 -4.38 7.92 5.83
N ALA A 188 -3.13 7.44 5.83
CA ALA A 188 -2.34 7.17 4.63
C ALA A 188 -2.24 5.67 4.30
N GLY A 189 -2.51 4.80 5.27
CA GLY A 189 -2.52 3.35 5.10
C GLY A 189 -3.15 2.62 6.28
N ILE A 190 -3.73 1.45 6.01
CA ILE A 190 -4.41 0.61 7.00
C ILE A 190 -3.98 -0.86 6.89
N LEU A 191 -4.14 -1.59 8.00
CA LEU A 191 -3.88 -3.01 8.15
C LEU A 191 -5.16 -3.86 8.16
N SER A 192 -5.03 -5.12 7.73
CA SER A 192 -6.02 -6.15 8.04
C SER A 192 -6.02 -6.49 9.54
N LYS A 193 -7.07 -7.19 10.00
CA LYS A 193 -7.20 -7.61 11.42
C LYS A 193 -6.01 -8.42 11.94
N ASN A 194 -5.38 -9.22 11.10
CA ASN A 194 -4.21 -10.03 11.48
C ASN A 194 -2.86 -9.35 11.19
N GLY A 195 -2.85 -8.08 10.77
CA GLY A 195 -1.65 -7.31 10.48
C GLY A 195 -0.85 -7.74 9.24
N ARG A 196 -1.29 -8.77 8.50
CA ARG A 196 -0.50 -9.33 7.37
C ARG A 196 -0.90 -8.76 6.00
N VAL A 197 -1.91 -7.91 5.92
CA VAL A 197 -2.26 -7.15 4.72
C VAL A 197 -2.12 -5.67 5.03
N LEU A 198 -1.35 -4.96 4.23
CA LEU A 198 -1.19 -3.52 4.29
C LEU A 198 -1.64 -2.89 2.97
N GLY A 199 -2.52 -1.90 3.06
CA GLY A 199 -2.84 -0.99 1.96
C GLY A 199 -2.36 0.42 2.29
N MET A 200 -1.64 1.07 1.37
CA MET A 200 -1.15 2.44 1.55
C MET A 200 -1.19 3.22 0.24
N MET A 201 -1.46 4.54 0.32
CA MET A 201 -1.46 5.41 -0.87
C MET A 201 -0.07 5.86 -1.32
N PRO A 202 0.88 6.14 -0.40
CA PRO A 202 2.25 6.50 -0.77
C PRO A 202 3.01 5.36 -1.47
N HIS A 203 4.00 5.72 -2.30
CA HIS A 203 4.76 4.83 -3.16
C HIS A 203 6.18 4.56 -2.61
N PRO A 204 6.39 3.55 -1.75
CA PRO A 204 7.72 3.26 -1.21
C PRO A 204 8.73 2.83 -2.29
N GLU A 205 8.27 2.21 -3.38
CA GLU A 205 9.09 1.81 -4.53
C GLU A 205 9.71 2.98 -5.28
N ARG A 206 9.20 4.19 -5.08
CA ARG A 206 9.73 5.43 -5.68
C ARG A 206 10.70 6.19 -4.77
N SER A 207 10.90 5.75 -3.52
CA SER A 207 11.84 6.32 -2.55
C SER A 207 12.90 5.26 -2.17
N ILE A 208 13.61 4.70 -3.18
CA ILE A 208 14.61 3.64 -3.02
C ILE A 208 16.03 4.07 -3.41
N ASN A 209 16.20 5.31 -3.81
CA ASN A 209 17.47 5.87 -4.26
C ASN A 209 17.50 7.37 -3.97
N SER A 210 18.58 7.86 -3.37
CA SER A 210 18.78 9.28 -3.05
C SER A 210 18.70 10.20 -4.27
N LEU A 211 19.03 9.69 -5.46
CA LEU A 211 18.89 10.44 -6.71
C LEU A 211 17.42 10.66 -7.13
N HIS A 212 16.49 9.91 -6.54
CA HIS A 212 15.04 9.97 -6.84
C HIS A 212 14.22 10.51 -5.66
N GLY A 213 14.85 11.31 -4.78
CA GLY A 213 14.13 11.98 -3.69
C GLY A 213 14.29 11.36 -2.30
N GLY A 214 14.88 10.15 -2.16
CA GLY A 214 15.08 9.59 -0.84
C GLY A 214 15.25 8.06 -0.79
N THR A 215 15.44 7.55 0.43
CA THR A 215 15.66 6.12 0.70
C THR A 215 14.72 5.55 1.77
N ASP A 216 13.75 6.34 2.24
CA ASP A 216 12.83 5.89 3.29
C ASP A 216 11.93 4.74 2.82
N GLY A 217 11.55 4.73 1.53
CA GLY A 217 10.85 3.61 0.93
C GLY A 217 11.70 2.34 0.87
N LEU A 218 13.00 2.45 0.59
CA LEU A 218 13.93 1.33 0.66
C LEU A 218 14.02 0.80 2.10
N LYS A 219 14.17 1.69 3.08
CA LYS A 219 14.21 1.36 4.51
C LYS A 219 12.93 0.61 4.93
N PHE A 220 11.76 1.14 4.56
CA PHE A 220 10.47 0.52 4.86
C PHE A 220 10.35 -0.88 4.25
N LEU A 221 10.57 -1.01 2.93
CA LEU A 221 10.45 -2.30 2.25
C LEU A 221 11.47 -3.34 2.76
N THR A 222 12.72 -2.93 3.06
CA THR A 222 13.75 -3.84 3.58
C THR A 222 13.33 -4.40 4.92
N LYS A 223 12.97 -3.54 5.88
CA LYS A 223 12.54 -3.96 7.22
C LYS A 223 11.30 -4.85 7.17
N SER A 224 10.30 -4.49 6.36
CA SER A 224 9.10 -5.32 6.18
C SER A 224 9.41 -6.71 5.62
N ILE A 225 10.34 -6.79 4.67
CA ILE A 225 10.74 -8.06 4.05
C ILE A 225 11.49 -8.95 5.05
N GLU A 226 12.37 -8.39 5.85
CA GLU A 226 13.11 -9.11 6.90
C GLU A 226 12.14 -9.75 7.90
N GLU A 227 11.14 -9.03 8.36
CA GLU A 227 10.13 -9.50 9.32
C GLU A 227 9.11 -10.51 8.71
N ILE A 228 8.83 -10.42 7.41
CA ILE A 228 7.95 -11.39 6.73
C ILE A 228 8.61 -12.76 6.62
N VAL A 229 9.96 -12.81 6.56
CA VAL A 229 10.73 -14.03 6.32
C VAL A 229 11.25 -14.65 7.63
N GLY A 230 11.46 -13.83 8.68
CA GLY A 230 11.90 -14.26 10.01
C GLY A 230 10.83 -15.03 10.73
#